data_68b9bfaf9f16ca9fbe09e8a86b0dc748
#
_entry.id   68b9bfaf9f16ca9fbe09e8a86b0dc748
#
_cell.length_a   1.000
_cell.length_b   1.000
_cell.length_c   1.000
_cell.angle_alpha   90.00
_cell.angle_beta   90.00
_cell.angle_gamma   90.00
#
_symmetry.space_group_name_H-M   'P 1'
#
loop_
_entity.id
_entity.type
_entity.pdbx_description
1 polymer ?
#
loop_
_entity_poly.entity_id
_entity_poly.type
_entity_poly.pdbx_seq_one_letter_code
_entity_poly.pdbx_strand_id
1 'polypeptide(L)'
;MANQSRGLGKGLAALLGDDVIDTQEEKNSLYLPISQVESSASQPRKMFDPDALSDLADSIREHGIIQPLTVRKLQSGYYQIIAGERRWRAARIAGLTEVPVIVIEADDRKAMELAMIENLQREDLNPMEEAEGYQSLMDNYRMTQEEAAQRVGKSRSAVANALRLLHLTAPVRAMVEDGRLSGGHARTLLPLKGEMQEKAAETVCKGDLSVRQTELLVKKLTAEKKKKPAASGVTVNYAEEAAKELGSHLGRGCRIVSGRKKGRIELEYYGVDDLNDLLEALHTLKHK
;
A
#
# COMPACT_ATOMS: atom_id res chain seq x y z
N MET A 1 -32.93 -3.60 14.03
CA MET A 1 -32.11 -3.76 12.83
C MET A 1 -30.79 -4.39 13.27
N ALA A 2 -30.59 -5.64 12.91
CA ALA A 2 -29.50 -6.48 13.41
C ALA A 2 -28.16 -6.04 12.76
N ASN A 3 -27.22 -5.67 13.59
CA ASN A 3 -25.83 -5.38 13.21
C ASN A 3 -25.11 -6.73 13.03
N GLN A 4 -24.85 -7.13 11.80
CA GLN A 4 -24.11 -8.34 11.50
C GLN A 4 -22.64 -8.13 11.87
N SER A 5 -22.19 -8.83 12.90
CA SER A 5 -20.78 -9.01 13.23
C SER A 5 -20.08 -9.76 12.09
N ARG A 6 -19.41 -9.03 11.22
CA ARG A 6 -18.49 -9.55 10.20
C ARG A 6 -17.09 -9.63 10.81
N GLY A 7 -16.77 -10.74 11.47
CA GLY A 7 -15.43 -10.97 12.02
C GLY A 7 -15.00 -12.43 11.83
N LEU A 8 -13.75 -12.67 11.81
CA LEU A 8 -12.91 -13.89 11.92
C LEU A 8 -13.36 -15.20 11.22
N GLY A 9 -14.65 -15.56 11.15
CA GLY A 9 -15.11 -16.86 10.60
C GLY A 9 -14.83 -17.02 9.11
N LYS A 10 -14.94 -15.97 8.29
CA LYS A 10 -14.85 -16.07 6.82
C LYS A 10 -13.46 -16.30 6.27
N GLY A 11 -12.40 -15.83 6.94
CA GLY A 11 -11.02 -16.05 6.48
C GLY A 11 -10.54 -17.48 6.72
N LEU A 12 -10.93 -18.07 7.86
CA LEU A 12 -10.61 -19.46 8.17
C LEU A 12 -11.44 -20.44 7.31
N ALA A 13 -12.70 -20.08 7.00
CA ALA A 13 -13.58 -20.83 6.10
C ALA A 13 -12.97 -20.98 4.69
N ALA A 14 -12.45 -19.92 4.14
CA ALA A 14 -11.81 -19.94 2.82
C ALA A 14 -10.55 -20.81 2.74
N LEU A 15 -9.93 -21.12 3.89
CA LEU A 15 -8.72 -21.94 3.96
C LEU A 15 -8.97 -23.43 4.16
N LEU A 16 -10.12 -23.78 4.73
CA LEU A 16 -10.47 -25.15 5.08
C LEU A 16 -11.51 -25.81 4.14
N GLY A 17 -12.04 -25.04 3.16
CA GLY A 17 -13.13 -25.44 2.28
C GLY A 17 -14.50 -25.09 2.87
N ASP A 18 -15.40 -24.56 2.04
CA ASP A 18 -16.73 -24.06 2.45
C ASP A 18 -17.61 -25.12 3.18
N ASP A 19 -17.30 -26.40 3.05
CA ASP A 19 -18.10 -27.49 3.62
C ASP A 19 -17.84 -27.77 5.12
N VAL A 20 -16.87 -27.09 5.76
CA VAL A 20 -16.40 -27.47 7.12
C VAL A 20 -16.82 -26.48 8.20
N ILE A 21 -17.21 -25.23 7.88
CA ILE A 21 -17.28 -24.16 8.89
C ILE A 21 -18.70 -23.75 9.30
N ASP A 22 -19.72 -23.90 8.45
CA ASP A 22 -21.06 -23.36 8.77
C ASP A 22 -21.92 -24.22 9.72
N THR A 23 -21.45 -25.42 10.09
CA THR A 23 -22.21 -26.33 10.97
C THR A 23 -21.43 -26.98 12.10
N GLN A 24 -20.14 -26.65 12.33
CA GLN A 24 -19.28 -27.37 13.27
C GLN A 24 -18.54 -26.54 14.32
N GLU A 25 -18.69 -25.21 14.37
CA GLU A 25 -17.98 -24.40 15.39
C GLU A 25 -18.38 -24.76 16.84
N GLU A 26 -19.59 -25.24 17.06
CA GLU A 26 -20.03 -25.71 18.38
C GLU A 26 -19.73 -27.20 18.68
N LYS A 27 -19.41 -28.03 17.67
CA LYS A 27 -19.30 -29.47 17.81
C LYS A 27 -17.88 -30.04 17.94
N ASN A 28 -16.82 -29.28 17.69
CA ASN A 28 -15.43 -29.79 17.70
C ASN A 28 -14.47 -29.03 18.61
N SER A 29 -14.95 -28.27 19.59
CA SER A 29 -14.08 -27.75 20.64
C SER A 29 -13.75 -28.86 21.63
N LEU A 30 -12.49 -29.26 21.68
CA LEU A 30 -11.93 -30.16 22.65
C LEU A 30 -11.48 -29.36 23.85
N TYR A 31 -11.76 -29.81 25.08
CA TYR A 31 -11.17 -29.23 26.28
C TYR A 31 -9.84 -29.91 26.58
N LEU A 32 -8.77 -29.12 26.67
CA LEU A 32 -7.45 -29.61 27.03
C LEU A 32 -6.98 -29.01 28.35
N PRO A 33 -6.27 -29.79 29.17
CA PRO A 33 -5.57 -29.26 30.34
C PRO A 33 -4.64 -28.12 29.92
N ILE A 34 -4.71 -26.96 30.58
CA ILE A 34 -3.91 -25.79 30.24
C ILE A 34 -2.40 -26.06 30.31
N SER A 35 -2.01 -27.05 31.13
CA SER A 35 -0.64 -27.53 31.28
C SER A 35 -0.11 -28.26 30.04
N GLN A 36 -0.98 -28.77 29.18
CA GLN A 36 -0.61 -29.42 27.91
C GLN A 36 -0.54 -28.46 26.75
N VAL A 37 -0.91 -27.18 26.96
CA VAL A 37 -0.90 -26.13 25.92
C VAL A 37 0.29 -25.22 26.15
N GLU A 38 1.12 -25.04 25.14
CA GLU A 38 2.34 -24.23 25.22
C GLU A 38 2.34 -23.11 24.17
N SER A 39 3.02 -22.00 24.51
CA SER A 39 3.22 -20.84 23.66
C SER A 39 4.21 -21.17 22.54
N SER A 40 4.02 -20.59 21.36
CA SER A 40 5.01 -20.65 20.29
C SER A 40 6.15 -19.66 20.54
N ALA A 41 7.41 -20.12 20.41
CA ALA A 41 8.60 -19.26 20.53
C ALA A 41 8.66 -18.15 19.44
N SER A 42 7.92 -18.31 18.35
CA SER A 42 7.90 -17.40 17.21
C SER A 42 6.76 -16.37 17.24
N GLN A 43 6.10 -16.17 18.39
CA GLN A 43 5.00 -15.19 18.52
C GLN A 43 5.51 -13.77 18.28
N PRO A 44 4.94 -13.02 17.34
CA PRO A 44 5.40 -11.67 16.98
C PRO A 44 5.14 -10.64 18.10
N ARG A 45 4.12 -10.88 18.95
CA ARG A 45 3.77 -9.96 20.03
C ARG A 45 4.54 -10.30 21.31
N LYS A 46 5.64 -9.55 21.55
CA LYS A 46 6.48 -9.73 22.75
C LYS A 46 6.01 -8.91 23.97
N MET A 47 5.30 -7.80 23.74
CA MET A 47 4.80 -6.92 24.80
C MET A 47 3.28 -7.04 24.91
N PHE A 48 2.82 -7.39 26.09
CA PHE A 48 1.41 -7.42 26.46
C PHE A 48 1.20 -6.38 27.55
N ASP A 49 0.20 -5.54 27.39
CA ASP A 49 -0.24 -4.62 28.42
C ASP A 49 -0.78 -5.43 29.60
N PRO A 50 -0.17 -5.30 30.82
CA PRO A 50 -0.58 -6.06 31.98
C PRO A 50 -2.02 -5.77 32.42
N ASP A 51 -2.46 -4.51 32.31
CA ASP A 51 -3.79 -4.09 32.75
C ASP A 51 -4.86 -4.67 31.79
N ALA A 52 -4.65 -4.54 30.48
CA ALA A 52 -5.52 -5.15 29.48
C ALA A 52 -5.54 -6.69 29.52
N LEU A 53 -4.50 -7.34 30.07
CA LEU A 53 -4.49 -8.78 30.27
C LEU A 53 -5.24 -9.17 31.54
N SER A 54 -5.18 -8.36 32.59
CA SER A 54 -5.93 -8.54 33.85
C SER A 54 -7.43 -8.42 33.61
N ASP A 55 -7.87 -7.38 32.89
CA ASP A 55 -9.28 -7.19 32.52
C ASP A 55 -9.83 -8.40 31.76
N LEU A 56 -9.03 -8.92 30.83
CA LEU A 56 -9.39 -10.12 30.06
C LEU A 56 -9.45 -11.36 30.99
N ALA A 57 -8.57 -11.47 31.97
CA ALA A 57 -8.59 -12.58 32.92
C ALA A 57 -9.83 -12.54 33.81
N ASP A 58 -10.27 -11.36 34.24
CA ASP A 58 -11.50 -11.18 35.01
C ASP A 58 -12.74 -11.58 34.20
N SER A 59 -12.80 -11.14 32.95
CA SER A 59 -13.87 -11.55 32.02
C SER A 59 -13.88 -13.06 31.78
N ILE A 60 -12.70 -13.70 31.65
CA ILE A 60 -12.59 -15.15 31.47
C ILE A 60 -12.98 -15.91 32.76
N ARG A 61 -12.74 -15.34 33.91
CA ARG A 61 -13.16 -15.96 35.20
C ARG A 61 -14.68 -15.99 35.34
N GLU A 62 -15.37 -14.96 34.82
CA GLU A 62 -16.83 -14.85 34.90
C GLU A 62 -17.55 -15.65 33.79
N HIS A 63 -17.06 -15.58 32.56
CA HIS A 63 -17.76 -16.10 31.38
C HIS A 63 -17.07 -17.27 30.70
N GLY A 64 -15.87 -17.65 31.17
CA GLY A 64 -15.05 -18.65 30.46
C GLY A 64 -14.44 -18.09 29.16
N ILE A 65 -13.82 -18.98 28.39
CA ILE A 65 -13.31 -18.67 27.07
C ILE A 65 -14.41 -18.94 26.04
N ILE A 66 -15.03 -17.84 25.54
CA ILE A 66 -16.11 -17.93 24.55
C ILE A 66 -15.58 -18.41 23.18
N GLN A 67 -14.42 -17.88 22.76
CA GLN A 67 -13.80 -18.27 21.50
C GLN A 67 -12.63 -19.23 21.75
N PRO A 68 -12.68 -20.49 21.27
CA PRO A 68 -11.63 -21.47 21.50
C PRO A 68 -10.25 -21.02 21.01
N LEU A 69 -9.20 -21.58 21.60
CA LEU A 69 -7.83 -21.42 21.13
C LEU A 69 -7.62 -22.30 19.89
N THR A 70 -6.82 -21.84 18.95
CA THR A 70 -6.36 -22.67 17.84
C THR A 70 -5.00 -23.24 18.16
N VAL A 71 -4.90 -24.58 18.18
CA VAL A 71 -3.67 -25.28 18.54
C VAL A 71 -3.32 -26.37 17.52
N ARG A 72 -2.07 -26.76 17.49
CA ARG A 72 -1.61 -27.95 16.76
C ARG A 72 -0.98 -28.95 17.74
N LYS A 73 -1.10 -30.22 17.43
CA LYS A 73 -0.45 -31.28 18.20
C LYS A 73 1.03 -31.38 17.82
N LEU A 74 1.89 -31.39 18.80
CA LEU A 74 3.35 -31.64 18.65
C LEU A 74 3.66 -33.13 18.76
N GLN A 75 4.83 -33.51 18.26
CA GLN A 75 5.34 -34.89 18.40
C GLN A 75 5.58 -35.27 19.86
N SER A 76 5.81 -34.28 20.73
CA SER A 76 5.94 -34.44 22.18
C SER A 76 4.63 -34.84 22.88
N GLY A 77 3.48 -34.78 22.23
CA GLY A 77 2.16 -34.98 22.78
C GLY A 77 1.54 -33.69 23.36
N TYR A 78 2.28 -32.60 23.46
CA TYR A 78 1.78 -31.28 23.84
C TYR A 78 1.10 -30.59 22.66
N TYR A 79 0.40 -29.47 22.95
CA TYR A 79 -0.29 -28.68 21.95
C TYR A 79 0.28 -27.25 21.89
N GLN A 80 0.73 -26.83 20.72
CA GLN A 80 1.29 -25.51 20.51
C GLN A 80 0.22 -24.54 20.01
N ILE A 81 0.15 -23.36 20.62
CA ILE A 81 -0.79 -22.30 20.24
C ILE A 81 -0.39 -21.73 18.87
N ILE A 82 -1.34 -21.73 17.92
CA ILE A 82 -1.27 -21.02 16.65
C ILE A 82 -1.90 -19.64 16.82
N ALA A 83 -3.13 -19.59 17.39
CA ALA A 83 -3.88 -18.36 17.63
C ALA A 83 -4.55 -18.38 19.01
N GLY A 84 -4.67 -17.20 19.65
CA GLY A 84 -5.30 -17.04 20.95
C GLY A 84 -4.35 -16.94 22.14
N GLU A 85 -3.09 -16.58 21.97
CA GLU A 85 -2.08 -16.42 23.01
C GLU A 85 -2.55 -15.55 24.21
N ARG A 86 -3.22 -14.41 23.92
CA ARG A 86 -3.78 -13.55 24.98
C ARG A 86 -4.79 -14.27 25.84
N ARG A 87 -5.69 -15.04 25.21
CA ARG A 87 -6.73 -15.82 25.91
C ARG A 87 -6.10 -16.90 26.80
N TRP A 88 -5.08 -17.58 26.31
CA TRP A 88 -4.34 -18.58 27.08
C TRP A 88 -3.64 -17.97 28.29
N ARG A 89 -2.95 -16.83 28.14
CA ARG A 89 -2.31 -16.13 29.26
C ARG A 89 -3.31 -15.64 30.26
N ALA A 90 -4.40 -15.03 29.81
CA ALA A 90 -5.48 -14.58 30.69
C ALA A 90 -6.16 -15.76 31.42
N ALA A 91 -6.36 -16.89 30.75
CA ALA A 91 -6.88 -18.11 31.37
C ALA A 91 -5.97 -18.65 32.49
N ARG A 92 -4.65 -18.59 32.31
CA ARG A 92 -3.69 -18.93 33.35
C ARG A 92 -3.77 -18.00 34.57
N ILE A 93 -3.92 -16.69 34.33
CA ILE A 93 -4.11 -15.67 35.37
C ILE A 93 -5.46 -15.90 36.06
N ALA A 94 -6.50 -16.23 35.31
CA ALA A 94 -7.83 -16.55 35.85
C ALA A 94 -7.87 -17.87 36.67
N GLY A 95 -6.84 -18.71 36.57
CA GLY A 95 -6.74 -19.99 37.31
C GLY A 95 -7.53 -21.12 36.66
N LEU A 96 -7.83 -21.07 35.36
CA LEU A 96 -8.49 -22.16 34.68
C LEU A 96 -7.58 -23.39 34.56
N THR A 97 -8.15 -24.57 34.77
CA THR A 97 -7.43 -25.86 34.65
C THR A 97 -7.51 -26.43 33.23
N GLU A 98 -8.55 -26.08 32.50
CA GLU A 98 -8.81 -26.53 31.13
C GLU A 98 -9.20 -25.36 30.23
N VAL A 99 -8.90 -25.49 28.95
CA VAL A 99 -9.22 -24.46 27.95
C VAL A 99 -9.86 -25.09 26.68
N PRO A 100 -10.88 -24.47 26.09
CA PRO A 100 -11.45 -24.95 24.84
C PRO A 100 -10.47 -24.71 23.70
N VAL A 101 -10.24 -25.73 22.86
CA VAL A 101 -9.30 -25.67 21.74
C VAL A 101 -9.91 -26.25 20.46
N ILE A 102 -9.47 -25.74 19.34
CA ILE A 102 -9.63 -26.34 18.02
C ILE A 102 -8.25 -26.87 17.61
N VAL A 103 -8.15 -28.18 17.41
CA VAL A 103 -6.90 -28.81 16.98
C VAL A 103 -6.84 -28.82 15.47
N ILE A 104 -5.81 -28.19 14.91
CA ILE A 104 -5.54 -28.19 13.48
C ILE A 104 -4.34 -29.10 13.18
N GLU A 105 -4.48 -29.98 12.21
CA GLU A 105 -3.36 -30.72 11.66
C GLU A 105 -2.55 -29.79 10.74
N ALA A 106 -1.45 -29.27 11.26
CA ALA A 106 -0.57 -28.38 10.52
C ALA A 106 0.90 -28.71 10.84
N ASP A 107 1.71 -28.76 9.79
CA ASP A 107 3.17 -28.76 9.95
C ASP A 107 3.65 -27.38 10.43
N ASP A 108 4.94 -27.28 10.77
CA ASP A 108 5.53 -26.03 11.27
C ASP A 108 5.29 -24.86 10.31
N ARG A 109 5.42 -25.12 9.00
CA ARG A 109 5.25 -24.11 7.96
C ARG A 109 3.82 -23.62 7.88
N LYS A 110 2.84 -24.53 7.91
CA LYS A 110 1.42 -24.20 7.86
C LYS A 110 0.95 -23.49 9.13
N ALA A 111 1.47 -23.90 10.28
CA ALA A 111 1.17 -23.23 11.55
C ALA A 111 1.68 -21.78 11.58
N MET A 112 2.90 -21.54 11.09
CA MET A 112 3.44 -20.18 10.94
C MET A 112 2.65 -19.33 9.94
N GLU A 113 2.24 -19.92 8.81
CA GLU A 113 1.37 -19.25 7.82
C GLU A 113 0.06 -18.79 8.46
N LEU A 114 -0.63 -19.69 9.16
CA LEU A 114 -1.91 -19.38 9.81
C LEU A 114 -1.76 -18.29 10.88
N ALA A 115 -0.71 -18.36 11.69
CA ALA A 115 -0.42 -17.34 12.70
C ALA A 115 -0.13 -15.95 12.07
N MET A 116 0.56 -15.92 10.93
CA MET A 116 0.83 -14.68 10.20
C MET A 116 -0.45 -14.10 9.58
N ILE A 117 -1.30 -14.94 9.00
CA ILE A 117 -2.60 -14.53 8.44
C ILE A 117 -3.51 -13.98 9.55
N GLU A 118 -3.60 -14.66 10.69
CA GLU A 118 -4.38 -14.19 11.85
C GLU A 118 -3.90 -12.80 12.29
N ASN A 119 -2.59 -12.62 12.42
CA ASN A 119 -2.03 -11.32 12.79
C ASN A 119 -2.34 -10.22 11.77
N LEU A 120 -2.33 -10.54 10.45
CA LEU A 120 -2.69 -9.60 9.38
C LEU A 120 -4.19 -9.26 9.32
N GLN A 121 -5.05 -10.11 9.89
CA GLN A 121 -6.49 -9.86 9.96
C GLN A 121 -6.91 -8.96 11.14
N ARG A 122 -5.95 -8.53 11.97
CA ARG A 122 -6.24 -7.62 13.09
C ARG A 122 -6.65 -6.25 12.57
N GLU A 123 -7.60 -5.62 13.25
CA GLU A 123 -8.13 -4.30 12.90
C GLU A 123 -7.23 -3.14 13.36
N ASP A 124 -6.31 -3.41 14.29
CA ASP A 124 -5.45 -2.41 14.94
C ASP A 124 -4.05 -2.25 14.30
N LEU A 125 -3.80 -2.88 13.16
CA LEU A 125 -2.52 -2.73 12.44
C LEU A 125 -2.38 -1.34 11.82
N ASN A 126 -1.19 -0.75 11.97
CA ASN A 126 -0.87 0.44 11.21
C ASN A 126 -0.59 0.08 9.72
N PRO A 127 -0.70 1.05 8.79
CA PRO A 127 -0.53 0.77 7.36
C PRO A 127 0.86 0.23 6.98
N MET A 128 1.90 0.51 7.78
CA MET A 128 3.24 -0.01 7.51
C MET A 128 3.38 -1.45 8.00
N GLU A 129 2.85 -1.78 9.18
CA GLU A 129 2.78 -3.15 9.70
C GLU A 129 2.00 -4.06 8.74
N GLU A 130 0.87 -3.57 8.23
CA GLU A 130 0.08 -4.29 7.22
C GLU A 130 0.90 -4.58 5.96
N ALA A 131 1.62 -3.58 5.45
CA ALA A 131 2.46 -3.71 4.26
C ALA A 131 3.62 -4.70 4.47
N GLU A 132 4.31 -4.62 5.60
CA GLU A 132 5.41 -5.52 5.96
C GLU A 132 4.91 -6.96 6.18
N GLY A 133 3.74 -7.12 6.77
CA GLY A 133 3.08 -8.40 6.94
C GLY A 133 2.77 -9.06 5.59
N TYR A 134 2.20 -8.32 4.62
CA TYR A 134 1.99 -8.86 3.26
C TYR A 134 3.30 -9.23 2.57
N GLN A 135 4.32 -8.39 2.67
CA GLN A 135 5.63 -8.69 2.09
C GLN A 135 6.21 -9.97 2.70
N SER A 136 6.18 -10.09 4.03
CA SER A 136 6.67 -11.27 4.75
C SER A 136 5.90 -12.54 4.38
N LEU A 137 4.56 -12.44 4.23
CA LEU A 137 3.72 -13.57 3.82
C LEU A 137 4.11 -14.05 2.41
N MET A 138 4.29 -13.10 1.47
CA MET A 138 4.68 -13.42 0.09
C MET A 138 6.08 -14.03 0.01
N ASP A 139 7.06 -13.48 0.73
CA ASP A 139 8.45 -13.92 0.68
C ASP A 139 8.63 -15.31 1.32
N ASN A 140 8.05 -15.53 2.51
CA ASN A 140 8.21 -16.78 3.25
C ASN A 140 7.48 -17.95 2.58
N TYR A 141 6.35 -17.69 1.93
CA TYR A 141 5.50 -18.74 1.34
C TYR A 141 5.50 -18.73 -0.19
N ARG A 142 6.27 -17.84 -0.82
CA ARG A 142 6.37 -17.68 -2.29
C ARG A 142 5.01 -17.46 -2.95
N MET A 143 4.17 -16.67 -2.29
CA MET A 143 2.83 -16.34 -2.78
C MET A 143 2.87 -15.14 -3.72
N THR A 144 1.98 -15.16 -4.70
CA THR A 144 1.65 -13.97 -5.49
C THR A 144 0.78 -13.01 -4.67
N GLN A 145 0.68 -11.74 -5.10
CA GLN A 145 -0.21 -10.75 -4.47
C GLN A 145 -1.68 -11.20 -4.48
N GLU A 146 -2.09 -11.96 -5.48
CA GLU A 146 -3.44 -12.51 -5.60
C GLU A 146 -3.70 -13.59 -4.55
N GLU A 147 -2.79 -14.54 -4.41
CA GLU A 147 -2.89 -15.61 -3.41
C GLU A 147 -2.84 -15.05 -1.99
N ALA A 148 -1.94 -14.09 -1.71
CA ALA A 148 -1.87 -13.43 -0.41
C ALA A 148 -3.19 -12.69 -0.09
N ALA A 149 -3.76 -11.97 -1.06
CA ALA A 149 -5.02 -11.27 -0.92
C ALA A 149 -6.19 -12.23 -0.61
N GLN A 150 -6.29 -13.32 -1.35
CA GLN A 150 -7.29 -14.36 -1.13
C GLN A 150 -7.17 -14.97 0.27
N ARG A 151 -5.93 -15.31 0.70
CA ARG A 151 -5.67 -15.90 2.02
C ARG A 151 -6.06 -14.99 3.19
N VAL A 152 -5.87 -13.68 3.04
CA VAL A 152 -6.17 -12.69 4.09
C VAL A 152 -7.62 -12.17 4.00
N GLY A 153 -8.36 -12.52 2.94
CA GLY A 153 -9.74 -12.04 2.71
C GLY A 153 -9.80 -10.58 2.26
N LYS A 154 -8.75 -10.08 1.57
CA LYS A 154 -8.68 -8.72 1.05
C LYS A 154 -8.66 -8.73 -0.48
N SER A 155 -8.90 -7.58 -1.11
CA SER A 155 -8.74 -7.47 -2.56
C SER A 155 -7.25 -7.40 -2.95
N ARG A 156 -6.90 -7.93 -4.12
CA ARG A 156 -5.54 -7.80 -4.69
C ARG A 156 -5.08 -6.33 -4.75
N SER A 157 -6.00 -5.42 -5.08
CA SER A 157 -5.70 -3.99 -5.13
C SER A 157 -5.37 -3.40 -3.75
N ALA A 158 -5.99 -3.89 -2.67
CA ALA A 158 -5.66 -3.49 -1.30
C ALA A 158 -4.24 -3.92 -0.94
N VAL A 159 -3.88 -5.19 -1.18
CA VAL A 159 -2.53 -5.74 -0.95
C VAL A 159 -1.48 -4.99 -1.77
N ALA A 160 -1.74 -4.79 -3.08
CA ALA A 160 -0.82 -4.03 -3.93
C ALA A 160 -0.63 -2.58 -3.45
N ASN A 161 -1.68 -1.92 -2.97
CA ASN A 161 -1.60 -0.57 -2.42
C ASN A 161 -0.82 -0.51 -1.11
N ALA A 162 -0.98 -1.49 -0.23
CA ALA A 162 -0.21 -1.60 1.01
C ALA A 162 1.29 -1.79 0.69
N LEU A 163 1.63 -2.77 -0.14
CA LEU A 163 3.02 -3.05 -0.54
C LEU A 163 3.73 -1.83 -1.15
N ARG A 164 3.02 -0.97 -1.88
CA ARG A 164 3.60 0.27 -2.41
C ARG A 164 4.10 1.21 -1.33
N LEU A 165 3.55 1.18 -0.11
CA LEU A 165 4.00 2.02 1.00
C LEU A 165 5.44 1.70 1.42
N LEU A 166 5.91 0.48 1.18
CA LEU A 166 7.30 0.08 1.43
C LEU A 166 8.32 0.83 0.55
N HIS A 167 7.88 1.54 -0.49
CA HIS A 167 8.74 2.37 -1.34
C HIS A 167 8.85 3.84 -0.87
N LEU A 168 8.22 4.20 0.25
CA LEU A 168 8.37 5.51 0.85
C LEU A 168 9.78 5.68 1.46
N THR A 169 10.26 6.91 1.57
CA THR A 169 11.51 7.21 2.30
C THR A 169 11.35 6.92 3.79
N ALA A 170 12.45 6.59 4.47
CA ALA A 170 12.41 6.25 5.89
C ALA A 170 11.73 7.31 6.77
N PRO A 171 11.98 8.64 6.60
CA PRO A 171 11.29 9.66 7.39
C PRO A 171 9.78 9.66 7.16
N VAL A 172 9.32 9.42 5.92
CA VAL A 172 7.88 9.40 5.61
C VAL A 172 7.21 8.15 6.15
N ARG A 173 7.91 6.99 6.14
CA ARG A 173 7.42 5.76 6.81
C ARG A 173 7.19 6.00 8.30
N ALA A 174 8.16 6.58 9.00
CA ALA A 174 8.03 6.91 10.41
C ALA A 174 6.81 7.81 10.70
N MET A 175 6.50 8.77 9.82
CA MET A 175 5.29 9.59 9.94
C MET A 175 3.99 8.80 9.79
N VAL A 176 4.00 7.71 9.01
CA VAL A 176 2.84 6.81 8.86
C VAL A 176 2.73 5.88 10.08
N GLU A 177 3.84 5.35 10.57
CA GLU A 177 3.92 4.51 11.77
C GLU A 177 3.42 5.24 13.01
N ASP A 178 3.83 6.51 13.17
CA ASP A 178 3.40 7.40 14.26
C ASP A 178 1.94 7.90 14.11
N GLY A 179 1.24 7.55 13.02
CA GLY A 179 -0.13 7.99 12.75
C GLY A 179 -0.27 9.45 12.32
N ARG A 180 0.83 10.20 12.13
CA ARG A 180 0.83 11.60 11.62
C ARG A 180 0.36 11.68 10.17
N LEU A 181 0.56 10.62 9.40
CA LEU A 181 0.08 10.45 8.03
C LEU A 181 -0.79 9.21 7.91
N SER A 182 -1.97 9.35 7.35
CA SER A 182 -2.80 8.17 7.02
C SER A 182 -2.25 7.42 5.81
N GLY A 183 -2.63 6.15 5.64
CA GLY A 183 -2.29 5.36 4.44
C GLY A 183 -2.75 6.00 3.13
N GLY A 184 -3.80 6.83 3.16
CA GLY A 184 -4.28 7.63 2.02
C GLY A 184 -3.27 8.72 1.62
N HIS A 185 -2.80 9.51 2.58
CA HIS A 185 -1.75 10.51 2.37
C HIS A 185 -0.47 9.87 1.85
N ALA A 186 -0.03 8.79 2.50
CA ALA A 186 1.16 8.03 2.13
C ALA A 186 1.14 7.56 0.67
N ARG A 187 0.02 6.98 0.21
CA ARG A 187 -0.16 6.57 -1.19
C ARG A 187 -0.06 7.73 -2.18
N THR A 188 -0.59 8.87 -1.80
CA THR A 188 -0.56 10.08 -2.64
C THR A 188 0.85 10.62 -2.81
N LEU A 189 1.74 10.45 -1.81
CA LEU A 189 3.12 10.91 -1.82
C LEU A 189 4.08 10.01 -2.61
N LEU A 190 3.69 8.78 -2.97
CA LEU A 190 4.54 7.81 -3.70
C LEU A 190 5.13 8.31 -5.04
N PRO A 191 4.46 9.17 -5.84
CA PRO A 191 5.05 9.69 -7.07
C PRO A 191 6.26 10.61 -6.84
N LEU A 192 6.41 11.17 -5.65
CA LEU A 192 7.55 12.00 -5.25
C LEU A 192 8.70 11.10 -4.77
N LYS A 193 9.95 11.58 -4.88
CA LYS A 193 11.15 10.82 -4.48
C LYS A 193 12.08 11.68 -3.64
N GLY A 194 12.77 11.04 -2.69
CA GLY A 194 13.79 11.64 -1.84
C GLY A 194 13.28 12.88 -1.09
N GLU A 195 14.08 13.90 -0.97
CA GLU A 195 13.76 15.13 -0.23
C GLU A 195 12.44 15.81 -0.64
N MET A 196 12.01 15.67 -1.90
CA MET A 196 10.74 16.25 -2.34
C MET A 196 9.55 15.53 -1.70
N GLN A 197 9.63 14.20 -1.52
CA GLN A 197 8.64 13.42 -0.82
C GLN A 197 8.56 13.81 0.65
N GLU A 198 9.72 13.97 1.30
CA GLU A 198 9.84 14.35 2.72
C GLU A 198 9.29 15.76 2.98
N LYS A 199 9.68 16.75 2.17
CA LYS A 199 9.17 18.13 2.27
C LYS A 199 7.65 18.21 2.03
N ALA A 200 7.14 17.40 1.07
CA ALA A 200 5.72 17.34 0.85
C ALA A 200 4.99 16.69 2.03
N ALA A 201 5.53 15.61 2.61
CA ALA A 201 4.98 14.96 3.80
C ALA A 201 4.94 15.91 5.01
N GLU A 202 6.01 16.67 5.26
CA GLU A 202 6.03 17.70 6.30
C GLU A 202 4.96 18.79 6.06
N THR A 203 4.80 19.22 4.80
CA THR A 203 3.79 20.23 4.45
C THR A 203 2.39 19.71 4.73
N VAL A 204 2.13 18.43 4.43
CA VAL A 204 0.84 17.77 4.71
C VAL A 204 0.58 17.72 6.22
N CYS A 205 1.59 17.33 7.02
CA CYS A 205 1.45 17.26 8.47
C CYS A 205 1.27 18.62 9.11
N LYS A 206 2.05 19.63 8.70
CA LYS A 206 1.99 21.00 9.25
C LYS A 206 0.69 21.73 8.88
N GLY A 207 0.15 21.44 7.68
CA GLY A 207 -1.06 22.10 7.17
C GLY A 207 -2.34 21.32 7.43
N ASP A 208 -2.27 20.16 8.09
CA ASP A 208 -3.39 19.23 8.29
C ASP A 208 -4.21 19.03 7.01
N LEU A 209 -3.50 18.79 5.90
CA LEU A 209 -4.12 18.70 4.58
C LEU A 209 -4.91 17.40 4.44
N SER A 210 -6.08 17.47 3.85
CA SER A 210 -6.84 16.28 3.45
C SER A 210 -6.14 15.53 2.30
N VAL A 211 -6.50 14.25 2.10
CA VAL A 211 -5.95 13.43 0.99
C VAL A 211 -6.13 14.12 -0.37
N ARG A 212 -7.29 14.75 -0.62
CA ARG A 212 -7.54 15.49 -1.88
C ARG A 212 -6.64 16.71 -2.04
N GLN A 213 -6.38 17.46 -0.97
CA GLN A 213 -5.45 18.60 -1.02
C GLN A 213 -4.02 18.11 -1.23
N THR A 214 -3.65 16.98 -0.64
CA THR A 214 -2.36 16.33 -0.85
C THR A 214 -2.18 15.90 -2.31
N GLU A 215 -3.22 15.35 -2.96
CA GLU A 215 -3.21 15.02 -4.39
C GLU A 215 -2.94 16.25 -5.26
N LEU A 216 -3.59 17.39 -4.96
CA LEU A 216 -3.35 18.64 -5.67
C LEU A 216 -1.93 19.16 -5.48
N LEU A 217 -1.40 19.09 -4.25
CA LEU A 217 -0.02 19.46 -3.94
C LEU A 217 0.97 18.61 -4.74
N VAL A 218 0.83 17.30 -4.72
CA VAL A 218 1.69 16.35 -5.45
C VAL A 218 1.61 16.60 -6.96
N LYS A 219 0.40 16.82 -7.49
CA LYS A 219 0.20 17.13 -8.92
C LYS A 219 0.93 18.42 -9.31
N LYS A 220 0.86 19.46 -8.48
CA LYS A 220 1.58 20.72 -8.68
C LYS A 220 3.10 20.51 -8.70
N LEU A 221 3.64 19.84 -7.68
CA LEU A 221 5.08 19.56 -7.56
C LEU A 221 5.61 18.72 -8.73
N THR A 222 4.84 17.73 -9.17
CA THR A 222 5.19 16.88 -10.31
C THR A 222 5.11 17.64 -11.63
N ALA A 223 4.17 18.58 -11.80
CA ALA A 223 4.05 19.42 -12.98
C ALA A 223 5.18 20.45 -13.09
N GLU A 224 5.60 21.04 -11.96
CA GLU A 224 6.74 21.97 -11.91
C GLU A 224 8.06 21.27 -12.25
N LYS A 225 8.23 20.01 -11.87
CA LYS A 225 9.40 19.20 -12.25
C LYS A 225 9.44 18.91 -13.76
N LYS A 226 8.29 18.77 -14.41
CA LYS A 226 8.19 18.61 -15.88
C LYS A 226 8.44 19.92 -16.63
N LYS A 227 8.24 21.07 -15.98
CA LYS A 227 8.44 22.41 -16.57
C LYS A 227 9.83 22.97 -16.37
N LYS A 228 10.69 22.37 -15.53
CA LYS A 228 12.12 22.75 -15.50
C LYS A 228 12.79 22.05 -16.71
N PRO A 229 13.06 22.74 -17.82
CA PRO A 229 13.96 22.21 -18.81
C PRO A 229 15.31 22.02 -18.12
N ALA A 230 16.01 20.93 -18.43
CA ALA A 230 17.41 20.80 -18.13
C ALA A 230 18.09 22.12 -18.54
N ALA A 231 18.94 22.65 -17.64
CA ALA A 231 19.70 23.84 -17.91
C ALA A 231 20.34 23.72 -19.30
N SER A 232 19.72 24.35 -20.28
CA SER A 232 20.25 24.47 -21.61
C SER A 232 21.47 25.39 -21.47
N GLY A 233 22.63 24.83 -21.71
CA GLY A 233 23.70 25.65 -22.26
C GLY A 233 23.10 26.53 -23.36
N VAL A 234 23.55 27.75 -23.49
CA VAL A 234 23.14 28.74 -24.48
C VAL A 234 23.26 28.10 -25.87
N THR A 235 22.21 27.40 -26.30
CA THR A 235 22.01 27.03 -27.69
C THR A 235 21.35 28.25 -28.35
N VAL A 236 22.15 29.02 -29.03
CA VAL A 236 21.64 30.06 -29.96
C VAL A 236 20.62 29.33 -30.82
N ASN A 237 19.36 29.76 -30.73
CA ASN A 237 18.29 29.13 -31.50
C ASN A 237 18.33 29.72 -32.92
N TYR A 238 19.23 29.20 -33.74
CA TYR A 238 19.41 29.62 -35.13
C TYR A 238 18.10 29.71 -35.92
N ALA A 239 17.09 28.91 -35.54
CA ALA A 239 15.78 28.97 -36.21
C ALA A 239 14.98 30.23 -35.82
N GLU A 240 15.08 30.72 -34.58
CA GLU A 240 14.46 31.99 -34.15
C GLU A 240 15.17 33.21 -34.73
N GLU A 241 16.50 33.15 -34.79
CA GLU A 241 17.31 34.23 -35.35
C GLU A 241 17.09 34.33 -36.83
N ALA A 242 17.12 33.20 -37.56
CA ALA A 242 16.79 33.14 -38.99
C ALA A 242 15.32 33.55 -39.28
N ALA A 243 14.37 33.21 -38.40
CA ALA A 243 12.98 33.64 -38.57
C ALA A 243 12.82 35.15 -38.40
N LYS A 244 13.55 35.78 -37.48
CA LYS A 244 13.58 37.24 -37.30
C LYS A 244 14.20 37.95 -38.49
N GLU A 245 15.34 37.44 -38.95
CA GLU A 245 16.04 38.01 -40.12
C GLU A 245 15.18 37.93 -41.37
N LEU A 246 14.57 36.76 -41.64
CA LEU A 246 13.65 36.55 -42.77
C LEU A 246 12.40 37.45 -42.64
N GLY A 247 11.82 37.56 -41.46
CA GLY A 247 10.67 38.40 -41.18
C GLY A 247 10.98 39.88 -41.40
N SER A 248 12.20 40.32 -40.98
CA SER A 248 12.69 41.70 -41.20
C SER A 248 12.88 42.01 -42.68
N HIS A 249 13.46 41.08 -43.47
CA HIS A 249 13.67 41.23 -44.88
C HIS A 249 12.36 41.23 -45.71
N LEU A 250 11.41 40.41 -45.30
CA LEU A 250 10.13 40.26 -46.00
C LEU A 250 9.04 41.21 -45.50
N GLY A 251 9.32 41.97 -44.40
CA GLY A 251 8.36 42.90 -43.80
C GLY A 251 7.10 42.21 -43.23
N ARG A 252 7.17 40.91 -42.89
CA ARG A 252 6.02 40.12 -42.47
C ARG A 252 6.38 39.07 -41.40
N GLY A 253 5.38 38.55 -40.67
CA GLY A 253 5.59 37.50 -39.68
C GLY A 253 6.14 36.22 -40.29
N CYS A 254 7.28 35.75 -39.78
CA CYS A 254 7.90 34.51 -40.20
C CYS A 254 8.13 33.60 -38.97
N ARG A 255 7.78 32.31 -39.11
CA ARG A 255 8.05 31.28 -38.11
C ARG A 255 8.73 30.08 -38.75
N ILE A 256 9.85 29.66 -38.18
CA ILE A 256 10.56 28.45 -38.62
C ILE A 256 10.36 27.36 -37.58
N VAL A 257 9.74 26.26 -38.00
CA VAL A 257 9.52 25.06 -37.17
C VAL A 257 10.48 23.98 -37.62
N SER A 258 11.48 23.69 -36.79
CA SER A 258 12.49 22.65 -37.06
C SER A 258 12.01 21.29 -36.59
N GLY A 259 11.98 20.30 -37.46
CA GLY A 259 11.71 18.90 -37.13
C GLY A 259 12.93 18.02 -37.42
N ARG A 260 12.95 16.81 -36.86
CA ARG A 260 14.10 15.89 -36.92
C ARG A 260 14.50 15.44 -38.35
N LYS A 261 13.58 15.43 -39.31
CA LYS A 261 13.80 15.07 -40.70
C LYS A 261 13.29 16.11 -41.71
N LYS A 262 12.32 16.92 -41.31
CA LYS A 262 11.70 17.96 -42.13
C LYS A 262 11.41 19.16 -41.24
N GLY A 263 11.71 20.36 -41.74
CA GLY A 263 11.27 21.61 -41.17
C GLY A 263 10.21 22.26 -42.08
N ARG A 264 9.51 23.26 -41.54
CA ARG A 264 8.60 24.08 -42.31
C ARG A 264 8.79 25.56 -41.94
N ILE A 265 8.58 26.41 -42.92
CA ILE A 265 8.58 27.86 -42.78
C ILE A 265 7.13 28.31 -42.95
N GLU A 266 6.62 29.08 -42.03
CA GLU A 266 5.31 29.70 -42.04
C GLU A 266 5.51 31.20 -42.25
N LEU A 267 4.89 31.76 -43.32
CA LEU A 267 4.91 33.18 -43.64
C LEU A 267 3.49 33.72 -43.55
N GLU A 268 3.33 34.87 -42.90
CA GLU A 268 2.05 35.56 -42.84
C GLU A 268 1.82 36.37 -44.13
N TYR A 269 0.58 36.40 -44.62
CA TYR A 269 0.15 37.25 -45.72
C TYR A 269 -1.16 37.99 -45.40
N TYR A 270 -1.34 39.18 -45.98
CA TYR A 270 -2.45 40.07 -45.64
C TYR A 270 -3.31 40.34 -46.89
N GLY A 271 -4.19 39.39 -47.20
CA GLY A 271 -5.09 39.45 -48.33
C GLY A 271 -4.56 38.75 -49.60
N VAL A 272 -5.39 38.72 -50.65
CA VAL A 272 -5.12 37.95 -51.89
C VAL A 272 -4.02 38.58 -52.73
N ASP A 273 -3.95 39.88 -52.75
CA ASP A 273 -2.94 40.62 -53.55
C ASP A 273 -1.55 40.42 -52.98
N ASP A 274 -1.40 40.52 -51.61
CA ASP A 274 -0.15 40.25 -50.91
C ASP A 274 0.29 38.78 -51.02
N LEU A 275 -0.66 37.83 -51.09
CA LEU A 275 -0.35 36.44 -51.38
C LEU A 275 0.22 36.24 -52.77
N ASN A 276 -0.33 36.91 -53.75
CA ASN A 276 0.15 36.84 -55.15
C ASN A 276 1.57 37.39 -55.26
N ASP A 277 1.85 38.55 -54.69
CA ASP A 277 3.18 39.15 -54.65
C ASP A 277 4.21 38.22 -53.96
N LEU A 278 3.80 37.56 -52.83
CA LEU A 278 4.62 36.60 -52.13
C LEU A 278 4.91 35.35 -52.97
N LEU A 279 3.90 34.84 -53.70
CA LEU A 279 4.07 33.69 -54.59
C LEU A 279 4.98 34.04 -55.76
N GLU A 280 4.86 35.23 -56.36
CA GLU A 280 5.73 35.70 -57.43
C GLU A 280 7.19 35.83 -56.97
N ALA A 281 7.42 36.38 -55.74
CA ALA A 281 8.74 36.43 -55.12
C ALA A 281 9.34 35.04 -54.87
N LEU A 282 8.54 34.07 -54.42
CA LEU A 282 8.97 32.70 -54.21
C LEU A 282 9.26 31.96 -55.54
N HIS A 283 8.54 32.27 -56.65
CA HIS A 283 8.79 31.70 -57.96
C HIS A 283 10.11 32.16 -58.54
N THR A 284 10.62 33.32 -58.17
CA THR A 284 11.92 33.84 -58.65
C THR A 284 13.11 33.15 -57.98
N LEU A 285 12.88 32.35 -56.91
CA LEU A 285 13.93 31.55 -56.29
C LEU A 285 14.37 30.44 -57.24
N LYS A 286 15.52 30.56 -57.84
CA LYS A 286 16.10 29.51 -58.68
C LYS A 286 16.47 28.29 -57.80
N HIS A 287 15.91 27.13 -58.17
CA HIS A 287 16.47 25.87 -57.73
C HIS A 287 17.92 25.72 -58.21
N LYS A 288 18.86 25.69 -57.30
CA LYS A 288 20.19 25.16 -57.55
C LYS A 288 20.20 23.66 -57.28
#